data_bf1b564f15ba6e8f7663ff88444464c4
#
_entry.id   bf1b564f15ba6e8f7663ff88444464c4
#
_cell.length_a   1.000
_cell.length_b   1.000
_cell.length_c   1.000
_cell.angle_alpha   90.00
_cell.angle_beta   90.00
_cell.angle_gamma   90.00
#
_symmetry.space_group_name_H-M   'P 1'
#
loop_
_entity.id
_entity.type
_entity.pdbx_description
1 polymer ?
#
loop_
_entity_poly.entity_id
_entity_poly.type
_entity_poly.pdbx_seq_one_letter_code
_entity_poly.pdbx_strand_id
1 'polypeptide(L)'
;MTTLTSSAGGPLGHRQVRSLYPGITENHLRYLEKWGLLRHQSHVPREMRQYTFPDLQAIKQLASELERGTPLKLILRALAADRQGQLQLDFQEGIPSTDAPRAKVVALEPHRARRDAAAAAQVRDGSQFPFGDPQSALAAKYFVEGSRLDDGEEQNMESAAAAYRKALIIDPDLVPAIVNLANIHYARDELIEAQALYERAIGLEQDCFEAHFNLGNILHDLGRFDRAVLCYRDAVSLNPSYPDAHFYLAVTLEKTGHSPEAKPHWKAYQELAPEGEWVELAKEFSE
;
A
#
# COMPACT_ATOMS: atom_id res chain seq x y z
N MET A 1 -22.34 29.09 -30.46
CA MET A 1 -22.02 29.82 -29.22
C MET A 1 -23.04 29.40 -28.17
N THR A 2 -22.71 28.41 -27.36
CA THR A 2 -23.59 28.00 -26.27
C THR A 2 -22.79 28.26 -24.98
N THR A 3 -23.12 29.34 -24.34
CA THR A 3 -22.57 29.77 -23.05
C THR A 3 -23.08 28.83 -21.97
N LEU A 4 -22.24 27.93 -21.51
CA LEU A 4 -22.48 27.18 -20.28
C LEU A 4 -22.23 28.11 -19.09
N THR A 5 -23.33 28.60 -18.54
CA THR A 5 -23.35 29.31 -17.25
C THR A 5 -22.88 28.34 -16.14
N SER A 6 -21.74 28.67 -15.56
CA SER A 6 -21.20 28.05 -14.38
C SER A 6 -22.16 28.19 -13.20
N SER A 7 -22.80 27.09 -12.78
CA SER A 7 -23.41 27.02 -11.47
C SER A 7 -22.37 26.45 -10.51
N ALA A 8 -22.08 27.22 -9.45
CA ALA A 8 -21.38 26.90 -8.19
C ALA A 8 -20.61 25.56 -8.10
N GLY A 9 -19.29 25.67 -7.98
CA GLY A 9 -18.24 24.69 -7.87
C GLY A 9 -18.46 23.43 -7.00
N GLY A 10 -19.29 22.50 -7.47
CA GLY A 10 -19.37 21.16 -6.94
C GLY A 10 -18.38 20.22 -7.65
N PRO A 11 -18.04 19.06 -7.04
CA PRO A 11 -17.17 18.08 -7.64
C PRO A 11 -17.77 17.53 -8.94
N LEU A 12 -16.93 17.28 -9.95
CA LEU A 12 -17.35 16.70 -11.23
C LEU A 12 -17.35 15.19 -11.18
N GLY A 13 -18.39 14.55 -11.72
CA GLY A 13 -18.45 13.10 -11.85
C GLY A 13 -17.51 12.56 -12.93
N HIS A 14 -17.18 11.29 -12.83
CA HIS A 14 -16.25 10.59 -13.73
C HIS A 14 -16.60 10.75 -15.22
N ARG A 15 -17.88 10.63 -15.60
CA ARG A 15 -18.33 10.81 -16.98
C ARG A 15 -18.09 12.23 -17.50
N GLN A 16 -18.28 13.24 -16.65
CA GLN A 16 -18.07 14.64 -16.99
C GLN A 16 -16.58 14.93 -17.23
N VAL A 17 -15.70 14.40 -16.38
CA VAL A 17 -14.25 14.52 -16.53
C VAL A 17 -13.78 13.88 -17.84
N ARG A 18 -14.26 12.68 -18.18
CA ARG A 18 -13.94 11.99 -19.43
C ARG A 18 -14.46 12.74 -20.67
N SER A 19 -15.59 13.43 -20.57
CA SER A 19 -16.12 14.28 -21.65
C SER A 19 -15.30 15.55 -21.83
N LEU A 20 -14.81 16.14 -20.74
CA LEU A 20 -13.98 17.35 -20.78
C LEU A 20 -12.54 17.08 -21.27
N TYR A 21 -12.01 15.91 -20.99
CA TYR A 21 -10.63 15.52 -21.33
C TYR A 21 -10.61 14.16 -22.05
N PRO A 22 -11.01 14.10 -23.32
CA PRO A 22 -11.14 12.85 -24.07
C PRO A 22 -9.81 12.11 -24.28
N GLY A 23 -8.67 12.82 -24.24
CA GLY A 23 -7.33 12.24 -24.32
C GLY A 23 -6.87 11.54 -23.02
N ILE A 24 -7.56 11.76 -21.91
CA ILE A 24 -7.23 11.11 -20.63
C ILE A 24 -7.85 9.71 -20.59
N THR A 25 -7.01 8.71 -20.48
CA THR A 25 -7.43 7.30 -20.32
C THR A 25 -7.71 6.97 -18.85
N GLU A 26 -8.37 5.84 -18.60
CA GLU A 26 -8.57 5.32 -17.24
C GLU A 26 -7.22 5.04 -16.55
N ASN A 27 -6.25 4.54 -17.29
CA ASN A 27 -4.89 4.30 -16.75
C ASN A 27 -4.22 5.60 -16.32
N HIS A 28 -4.40 6.70 -17.06
CA HIS A 28 -3.87 8.00 -16.66
C HIS A 28 -4.44 8.46 -15.31
N LEU A 29 -5.75 8.28 -15.08
CA LEU A 29 -6.38 8.61 -13.80
C LEU A 29 -5.85 7.73 -12.66
N ARG A 30 -5.68 6.42 -12.91
CA ARG A 30 -5.08 5.49 -11.94
C ARG A 30 -3.64 5.86 -11.60
N TYR A 31 -2.84 6.28 -12.57
CA TYR A 31 -1.47 6.73 -12.33
C TYR A 31 -1.46 7.99 -11.47
N LEU A 32 -2.31 8.97 -11.75
CA LEU A 32 -2.44 10.16 -10.91
C LEU A 32 -2.86 9.80 -9.48
N GLU A 33 -3.81 8.87 -9.30
CA GLU A 33 -4.19 8.35 -7.97
C GLU A 33 -2.99 7.69 -7.27
N LYS A 34 -2.27 6.81 -7.97
CA LYS A 34 -1.13 6.08 -7.42
C LYS A 34 0.04 6.99 -7.02
N TRP A 35 0.23 8.07 -7.77
CA TRP A 35 1.22 9.10 -7.44
C TRP A 35 0.73 10.09 -6.37
N GLY A 36 -0.47 9.86 -5.80
CA GLY A 36 -1.07 10.74 -4.80
C GLY A 36 -1.45 12.12 -5.35
N LEU A 37 -1.59 12.25 -6.67
CA LEU A 37 -1.95 13.49 -7.35
C LEU A 37 -3.47 13.67 -7.49
N LEU A 38 -4.24 12.60 -7.29
CA LEU A 38 -5.69 12.62 -7.13
C LEU A 38 -6.06 11.97 -5.80
N ARG A 39 -7.26 12.27 -5.32
CA ARG A 39 -7.85 11.54 -4.19
C ARG A 39 -8.11 10.10 -4.57
N HIS A 40 -7.74 9.21 -3.66
CA HIS A 40 -7.96 7.79 -3.86
C HIS A 40 -9.45 7.44 -3.83
N GLN A 41 -9.93 6.82 -4.90
CA GLN A 41 -11.34 6.43 -5.08
C GLN A 41 -11.46 4.97 -5.60
N SER A 42 -10.47 4.12 -5.35
CA SER A 42 -10.45 2.74 -5.86
C SER A 42 -11.62 1.89 -5.35
N HIS A 43 -12.13 2.19 -4.15
CA HIS A 43 -13.30 1.53 -3.57
C HIS A 43 -14.64 2.08 -4.06
N VAL A 44 -14.62 3.20 -4.79
CA VAL A 44 -15.84 3.84 -5.30
C VAL A 44 -16.11 3.34 -6.71
N PRO A 45 -17.31 2.81 -7.01
CA PRO A 45 -17.70 2.46 -8.37
C PRO A 45 -17.45 3.63 -9.34
N ARG A 46 -16.91 3.36 -10.54
CA ARG A 46 -16.52 4.38 -11.51
C ARG A 46 -17.58 5.46 -11.74
N GLU A 47 -18.84 5.05 -11.72
CA GLU A 47 -19.99 5.95 -11.97
C GLU A 47 -20.23 6.94 -10.83
N MET A 48 -19.76 6.63 -9.62
CA MET A 48 -19.90 7.44 -8.40
C MET A 48 -18.65 8.26 -8.06
N ARG A 49 -17.54 8.09 -8.80
CA ARG A 49 -16.32 8.85 -8.57
C ARG A 49 -16.54 10.34 -8.81
N GLN A 50 -16.03 11.14 -7.89
CA GLN A 50 -16.13 12.60 -7.92
C GLN A 50 -14.75 13.23 -7.81
N TYR A 51 -14.48 14.21 -8.66
CA TYR A 51 -13.21 14.91 -8.74
C TYR A 51 -13.37 16.35 -8.24
N THR A 52 -12.56 16.73 -7.28
CA THR A 52 -12.53 18.07 -6.70
C THR A 52 -11.78 19.05 -7.61
N PHE A 53 -11.80 20.33 -7.29
CA PHE A 53 -11.09 21.35 -8.07
C PHE A 53 -9.57 21.09 -8.17
N PRO A 54 -8.85 20.72 -7.10
CA PRO A 54 -7.44 20.30 -7.20
C PRO A 54 -7.21 19.08 -8.09
N ASP A 55 -8.11 18.08 -8.05
CA ASP A 55 -8.04 16.92 -8.92
C ASP A 55 -8.17 17.33 -10.40
N LEU A 56 -9.09 18.22 -10.67
CA LEU A 56 -9.33 18.74 -12.03
C LEU A 56 -8.14 19.55 -12.56
N GLN A 57 -7.42 20.27 -11.68
CA GLN A 57 -6.18 20.95 -12.07
C GLN A 57 -5.10 19.96 -12.50
N ALA A 58 -4.87 18.91 -11.72
CA ALA A 58 -3.89 17.87 -12.06
C ALA A 58 -4.27 17.15 -13.37
N ILE A 59 -5.55 16.80 -13.54
CA ILE A 59 -6.06 16.18 -14.78
C ILE A 59 -5.90 17.11 -15.99
N LYS A 60 -6.21 18.39 -15.85
CA LYS A 60 -6.06 19.39 -16.90
C LYS A 60 -4.60 19.56 -17.31
N GLN A 61 -3.70 19.64 -16.34
CA GLN A 61 -2.28 19.79 -16.60
C GLN A 61 -1.71 18.56 -17.29
N LEU A 62 -2.08 17.35 -16.82
CA LEU A 62 -1.73 16.11 -17.50
C LEU A 62 -2.24 16.10 -18.96
N ALA A 63 -3.52 16.44 -19.19
CA ALA A 63 -4.09 16.46 -20.54
C ALA A 63 -3.33 17.41 -21.47
N SER A 64 -3.04 18.63 -21.00
CA SER A 64 -2.32 19.64 -21.77
C SER A 64 -0.90 19.20 -22.14
N GLU A 65 -0.19 18.54 -21.22
CA GLU A 65 1.17 18.07 -21.47
C GLU A 65 1.19 16.84 -22.40
N LEU A 66 0.21 15.93 -22.27
CA LEU A 66 0.07 14.79 -23.19
C LEU A 66 -0.23 15.27 -24.63
N GLU A 67 -1.07 16.30 -24.81
CA GLU A 67 -1.35 16.91 -26.11
C GLU A 67 -0.09 17.53 -26.73
N ARG A 68 0.86 18.01 -25.91
CA ARG A 68 2.17 18.50 -26.35
C ARG A 68 3.17 17.40 -26.68
N GLY A 69 2.80 16.13 -26.45
CA GLY A 69 3.66 14.98 -26.66
C GLY A 69 4.69 14.77 -25.55
N THR A 70 4.49 15.39 -24.39
CA THR A 70 5.37 15.18 -23.23
C THR A 70 5.19 13.75 -22.69
N PRO A 71 6.26 12.96 -22.50
CA PRO A 71 6.16 11.62 -21.93
C PRO A 71 5.48 11.64 -20.54
N LEU A 72 4.57 10.70 -20.30
CA LEU A 72 3.81 10.57 -19.04
C LEU A 72 4.72 10.60 -17.81
N LYS A 73 5.85 9.93 -17.84
CA LYS A 73 6.88 9.92 -16.79
C LYS A 73 7.34 11.32 -16.37
N LEU A 74 7.63 12.19 -17.34
CA LEU A 74 8.08 13.56 -17.05
C LEU A 74 6.93 14.39 -16.46
N ILE A 75 5.71 14.19 -16.95
CA ILE A 75 4.54 14.90 -16.43
C ILE A 75 4.27 14.51 -14.98
N LEU A 76 4.27 13.22 -14.66
CA LEU A 76 4.04 12.74 -13.28
C LEU A 76 5.10 13.25 -12.31
N ARG A 77 6.38 13.28 -12.73
CA ARG A 77 7.47 13.86 -11.91
C ARG A 77 7.29 15.36 -11.68
N ALA A 78 6.93 16.11 -12.72
CA ALA A 78 6.71 17.55 -12.61
C ALA A 78 5.54 17.85 -11.67
N LEU A 79 4.41 17.14 -11.83
CA LEU A 79 3.23 17.29 -10.96
C LEU A 79 3.53 16.92 -9.50
N ALA A 80 4.32 15.87 -9.28
CA ALA A 80 4.73 15.48 -7.93
C ALA A 80 5.66 16.51 -7.28
N ALA A 81 6.59 17.08 -8.05
CA ALA A 81 7.51 18.12 -7.57
C ALA A 81 6.77 19.42 -7.22
N ASP A 82 5.81 19.83 -8.05
CA ASP A 82 4.98 21.03 -7.78
C ASP A 82 4.19 20.87 -6.48
N ARG A 83 3.63 19.67 -6.23
CA ARG A 83 2.88 19.40 -5.02
C ARG A 83 3.77 19.36 -3.77
N GLN A 84 4.99 18.83 -3.87
CA GLN A 84 5.96 18.86 -2.78
C GLN A 84 6.42 20.30 -2.46
N GLY A 85 6.59 21.15 -3.49
CA GLY A 85 6.89 22.57 -3.32
C GLY A 85 5.75 23.33 -2.61
N GLN A 86 4.50 23.02 -2.92
CA GLN A 86 3.33 23.59 -2.24
C GLN A 86 3.22 23.11 -0.77
N LEU A 87 3.53 21.85 -0.48
CA LEU A 87 3.54 21.33 0.89
C LEU A 87 4.60 21.98 1.78
N GLN A 88 5.69 22.51 1.23
CA GLN A 88 6.68 23.28 2.00
C GLN A 88 6.20 24.69 2.35
N LEU A 89 5.21 25.23 1.65
CA LEU A 89 4.62 26.56 1.91
C LEU A 89 3.44 26.54 2.88
N ASP A 90 2.78 25.38 3.03
CA ASP A 90 1.57 25.21 3.84
C ASP A 90 1.86 24.73 5.29
N PHE A 91 2.97 25.13 5.87
CA PHE A 91 3.31 24.78 7.28
C PHE A 91 2.41 25.43 8.34
N GLN A 92 1.31 26.07 7.97
CA GLN A 92 0.43 26.72 8.96
C GLN A 92 -1.00 26.20 9.04
N GLU A 93 -1.47 25.32 8.18
CA GLU A 93 -2.83 24.79 8.31
C GLU A 93 -2.94 23.30 7.93
N GLY A 94 -3.19 22.49 8.95
CA GLY A 94 -3.95 21.26 8.81
C GLY A 94 -3.17 20.01 8.40
N ILE A 95 -3.34 19.01 9.20
CA ILE A 95 -3.03 17.60 8.95
C ILE A 95 -3.32 17.26 7.47
N PRO A 96 -2.35 16.70 6.70
CA PRO A 96 -2.62 16.27 5.33
C PRO A 96 -3.78 15.27 5.32
N SER A 97 -4.78 15.56 4.48
CA SER A 97 -5.95 14.70 4.32
C SER A 97 -5.51 13.28 3.95
N THR A 98 -6.03 12.31 4.67
CA THR A 98 -5.74 10.87 4.66
C THR A 98 -6.23 10.11 3.42
N ASP A 99 -6.35 10.75 2.27
CA ASP A 99 -6.91 10.17 1.04
C ASP A 99 -5.85 9.69 0.03
N ALA A 100 -4.64 9.32 0.48
CA ALA A 100 -3.67 8.63 -0.38
C ALA A 100 -4.11 7.18 -0.64
N PRO A 101 -3.83 6.60 -1.84
CA PRO A 101 -4.14 5.20 -2.10
C PRO A 101 -3.44 4.31 -1.08
N ARG A 102 -4.23 3.62 -0.27
CA ARG A 102 -3.69 2.65 0.69
C ARG A 102 -2.98 1.55 -0.07
N ALA A 103 -1.76 1.28 0.32
CA ALA A 103 -1.01 0.18 -0.22
C ALA A 103 -1.69 -1.14 0.19
N LYS A 104 -1.62 -2.12 -0.70
CA LYS A 104 -2.18 -3.45 -0.46
C LYS A 104 -1.50 -4.09 0.74
N VAL A 105 -2.28 -4.44 1.75
CA VAL A 105 -1.79 -5.13 2.94
C VAL A 105 -1.49 -6.59 2.60
N VAL A 106 -0.33 -7.08 3.00
CA VAL A 106 0.07 -8.48 2.83
C VAL A 106 -0.32 -9.26 4.07
N ALA A 107 -1.21 -10.23 3.90
CA ALA A 107 -1.58 -11.15 4.97
C ALA A 107 -0.57 -12.30 5.10
N LEU A 108 -0.31 -12.74 6.32
CA LEU A 108 0.74 -13.71 6.68
C LEU A 108 0.38 -15.18 6.37
N GLU A 109 -0.17 -15.47 5.18
CA GLU A 109 -0.45 -16.87 4.81
C GLU A 109 0.79 -17.72 4.44
N PRO A 110 1.82 -17.19 3.75
CA PRO A 110 2.95 -18.02 3.30
C PRO A 110 3.88 -18.55 4.41
N HIS A 111 3.99 -17.83 5.55
CA HIS A 111 4.85 -18.28 6.66
C HIS A 111 4.29 -19.48 7.42
N ARG A 112 2.99 -19.66 7.39
CA ARG A 112 2.35 -20.83 8.02
C ARG A 112 2.86 -22.15 7.41
N ALA A 113 3.00 -22.22 6.10
CA ALA A 113 3.49 -23.41 5.41
C ALA A 113 4.96 -23.75 5.77
N ARG A 114 5.82 -22.75 6.05
CA ARG A 114 7.21 -22.97 6.46
C ARG A 114 7.33 -23.40 7.94
N ARG A 115 6.55 -22.81 8.83
CA ARG A 115 6.52 -23.18 10.25
C ARG A 115 5.87 -24.53 10.47
N ASP A 116 4.77 -24.84 9.78
CA ASP A 116 4.11 -26.14 9.81
C ASP A 116 5.01 -27.23 9.22
N ALA A 117 5.80 -26.93 8.18
CA ALA A 117 6.81 -27.83 7.64
C ALA A 117 8.00 -28.03 8.61
N ALA A 118 8.46 -27.00 9.31
CA ALA A 118 9.50 -27.10 10.32
C ALA A 118 9.02 -27.84 11.57
N ALA A 119 7.80 -27.59 12.04
CA ALA A 119 7.16 -28.33 13.12
C ALA A 119 6.91 -29.79 12.75
N ALA A 120 6.48 -30.08 11.51
CA ALA A 120 6.33 -31.44 11.01
C ALA A 120 7.67 -32.18 10.81
N ALA A 121 8.77 -31.46 10.54
CA ALA A 121 10.10 -32.02 10.47
C ALA A 121 10.66 -32.38 11.87
N GLN A 122 10.35 -31.58 12.90
CA GLN A 122 10.75 -31.87 14.29
C GLN A 122 9.99 -33.06 14.91
N VAL A 123 8.75 -33.32 14.46
CA VAL A 123 7.96 -34.51 14.88
C VAL A 123 8.55 -35.83 14.35
N ARG A 124 9.46 -35.80 13.36
CA ARG A 124 10.15 -37.00 12.83
C ARG A 124 11.35 -37.49 13.67
N ASP A 125 11.81 -36.67 14.61
CA ASP A 125 12.93 -37.05 15.47
C ASP A 125 12.45 -37.48 16.88
N GLY A 126 11.68 -38.52 16.99
CA GLY A 126 11.42 -39.40 18.14
C GLY A 126 11.57 -38.90 19.59
N SER A 127 11.75 -37.62 19.85
CA SER A 127 11.81 -37.02 21.17
C SER A 127 10.42 -36.65 21.68
N GLN A 128 10.04 -37.30 22.73
CA GLN A 128 8.82 -37.25 23.51
C GLN A 128 8.36 -35.82 23.83
N PHE A 129 7.44 -35.24 23.05
CA PHE A 129 6.32 -34.42 23.50
C PHE A 129 5.48 -34.05 22.29
N PRO A 130 4.35 -34.78 22.04
CA PRO A 130 3.43 -34.45 20.91
C PRO A 130 2.52 -33.24 21.19
N PHE A 131 2.67 -32.57 22.35
CA PHE A 131 1.86 -31.40 22.70
C PHE A 131 2.81 -30.32 23.18
N GLY A 132 3.00 -29.27 22.37
CA GLY A 132 3.61 -28.04 22.82
C GLY A 132 2.92 -27.52 24.09
N ASP A 133 3.59 -26.62 24.81
CA ASP A 133 3.06 -25.95 25.98
C ASP A 133 1.58 -25.62 25.79
N PRO A 134 0.70 -25.99 26.77
CA PRO A 134 -0.75 -25.71 26.70
C PRO A 134 -1.08 -24.23 26.42
N GLN A 135 -0.24 -23.31 26.85
CA GLN A 135 -0.38 -21.88 26.56
C GLN A 135 -0.15 -21.58 25.09
N SER A 136 0.90 -22.10 24.49
CA SER A 136 1.17 -21.95 23.05
C SER A 136 0.04 -22.55 22.19
N ALA A 137 -0.51 -23.70 22.59
CA ALA A 137 -1.64 -24.31 21.90
C ALA A 137 -2.91 -23.43 22.00
N LEU A 138 -3.14 -22.79 23.13
CA LEU A 138 -4.29 -21.89 23.33
C LEU A 138 -4.10 -20.59 22.56
N ALA A 139 -2.90 -20.00 22.53
CA ALA A 139 -2.58 -18.83 21.72
C ALA A 139 -2.80 -19.12 20.22
N ALA A 140 -2.30 -20.27 19.74
CA ALA A 140 -2.49 -20.72 18.37
C ALA A 140 -3.99 -20.90 18.01
N LYS A 141 -4.81 -21.41 18.95
CA LYS A 141 -6.27 -21.52 18.74
C LYS A 141 -6.91 -20.16 18.48
N TYR A 142 -6.61 -19.14 19.31
CA TYR A 142 -7.17 -17.80 19.12
C TYR A 142 -6.61 -17.14 17.86
N PHE A 143 -5.36 -17.38 17.52
CA PHE A 143 -4.80 -16.91 16.23
C PHE A 143 -5.56 -17.48 15.04
N VAL A 144 -5.81 -18.81 15.02
CA VAL A 144 -6.59 -19.48 13.96
C VAL A 144 -8.04 -18.95 13.92
N GLU A 145 -8.65 -18.70 15.07
CA GLU A 145 -9.98 -18.10 15.15
C GLU A 145 -9.97 -16.70 14.52
N GLY A 146 -8.97 -15.85 14.86
CA GLY A 146 -8.79 -14.54 14.27
C GLY A 146 -8.61 -14.61 12.76
N SER A 147 -7.71 -15.48 12.27
CA SER A 147 -7.47 -15.65 10.82
C SER A 147 -8.70 -16.12 10.03
N ARG A 148 -9.60 -16.85 10.68
CA ARG A 148 -10.85 -17.29 10.04
C ARG A 148 -11.88 -16.17 9.96
N LEU A 149 -11.87 -15.23 10.92
CA LEU A 149 -12.76 -14.09 10.97
C LEU A 149 -12.23 -12.91 10.14
N ASP A 150 -10.94 -12.90 9.82
CA ASP A 150 -10.26 -11.88 9.04
C ASP A 150 -10.45 -12.14 7.54
N ASP A 151 -11.66 -11.95 7.07
CA ASP A 151 -12.10 -12.15 5.69
C ASP A 151 -12.11 -10.86 4.86
N GLY A 152 -11.69 -9.75 5.46
CA GLY A 152 -11.68 -8.41 4.84
C GLY A 152 -13.00 -7.65 4.96
N GLU A 153 -14.04 -8.25 5.54
CA GLU A 153 -15.31 -7.59 5.75
C GLU A 153 -15.26 -6.73 7.04
N GLU A 154 -15.65 -5.46 6.93
CA GLU A 154 -15.57 -4.49 8.03
C GLU A 154 -16.30 -4.98 9.29
N GLN A 155 -17.43 -5.65 9.12
CA GLN A 155 -18.23 -6.21 10.23
C GLN A 155 -17.50 -7.28 11.04
N ASN A 156 -16.55 -7.99 10.44
CA ASN A 156 -15.79 -9.08 11.06
C ASN A 156 -14.43 -8.61 11.63
N MET A 157 -13.93 -7.46 11.22
CA MET A 157 -12.62 -6.92 11.64
C MET A 157 -12.49 -6.81 13.17
N GLU A 158 -13.52 -6.35 13.89
CA GLU A 158 -13.43 -6.24 15.35
C GLU A 158 -13.38 -7.60 16.03
N SER A 159 -14.12 -8.56 15.52
CA SER A 159 -14.11 -9.94 16.04
C SER A 159 -12.75 -10.61 15.79
N ALA A 160 -12.16 -10.40 14.61
CA ALA A 160 -10.81 -10.86 14.26
C ALA A 160 -9.76 -10.20 15.16
N ALA A 161 -9.80 -8.87 15.32
CA ALA A 161 -8.91 -8.13 16.21
C ALA A 161 -8.99 -8.61 17.66
N ALA A 162 -10.22 -8.86 18.17
CA ALA A 162 -10.42 -9.39 19.52
C ALA A 162 -9.81 -10.79 19.69
N ALA A 163 -9.88 -11.65 18.67
CA ALA A 163 -9.26 -12.97 18.70
C ALA A 163 -7.73 -12.86 18.67
N TYR A 164 -7.14 -12.00 17.83
CA TYR A 164 -5.70 -11.75 17.83
C TYR A 164 -5.21 -11.16 19.17
N ARG A 165 -5.94 -10.21 19.76
CA ARG A 165 -5.61 -9.68 21.11
C ARG A 165 -5.63 -10.78 22.16
N LYS A 166 -6.59 -11.72 22.15
CA LYS A 166 -6.61 -12.87 23.05
C LYS A 166 -5.40 -13.77 22.85
N ALA A 167 -4.99 -14.03 21.61
CA ALA A 167 -3.76 -14.76 21.32
C ALA A 167 -2.54 -14.07 21.94
N LEU A 168 -2.43 -12.73 21.78
CA LEU A 168 -1.33 -11.93 22.31
C LEU A 168 -1.33 -11.73 23.83
N ILE A 169 -2.46 -11.90 24.51
CA ILE A 169 -2.50 -11.95 25.98
C ILE A 169 -1.82 -13.22 26.48
N ILE A 170 -1.93 -14.31 25.75
CA ILE A 170 -1.36 -15.62 26.13
C ILE A 170 0.09 -15.74 25.68
N ASP A 171 0.35 -15.38 24.42
CA ASP A 171 1.70 -15.34 23.82
C ASP A 171 1.95 -13.94 23.26
N PRO A 172 2.56 -13.04 24.06
CA PRO A 172 2.82 -11.67 23.64
C PRO A 172 3.74 -11.57 22.42
N ASP A 173 4.57 -12.57 22.16
CA ASP A 173 5.57 -12.53 21.09
C ASP A 173 5.15 -13.32 19.84
N LEU A 174 3.87 -13.67 19.74
CA LEU A 174 3.29 -14.34 18.57
C LEU A 174 3.25 -13.36 17.36
N VAL A 175 4.37 -13.26 16.63
CA VAL A 175 4.57 -12.33 15.52
C VAL A 175 3.44 -12.39 14.49
N PRO A 176 2.93 -13.55 14.03
CA PRO A 176 1.81 -13.60 13.12
C PRO A 176 0.54 -12.88 13.62
N ALA A 177 0.25 -12.98 14.91
CA ALA A 177 -0.90 -12.27 15.50
C ALA A 177 -0.66 -10.76 15.59
N ILE A 178 0.58 -10.33 15.87
CA ILE A 178 0.95 -8.91 15.88
C ILE A 178 0.76 -8.31 14.48
N VAL A 179 1.27 -8.97 13.43
CA VAL A 179 1.18 -8.50 12.06
C VAL A 179 -0.27 -8.43 11.58
N ASN A 180 -1.07 -9.48 11.83
CA ASN A 180 -2.47 -9.47 11.41
C ASN A 180 -3.31 -8.43 12.18
N LEU A 181 -3.02 -8.22 13.46
CA LEU A 181 -3.65 -7.12 14.21
C LEU A 181 -3.24 -5.76 13.66
N ALA A 182 -1.98 -5.58 13.28
CA ALA A 182 -1.50 -4.36 12.62
C ALA A 182 -2.19 -4.12 11.28
N ASN A 183 -2.42 -5.19 10.49
CA ASN A 183 -3.18 -5.12 9.23
C ASN A 183 -4.60 -4.57 9.44
N ILE A 184 -5.27 -5.03 10.51
CA ILE A 184 -6.61 -4.54 10.85
C ILE A 184 -6.57 -3.06 11.25
N HIS A 185 -5.59 -2.64 12.08
CA HIS A 185 -5.42 -1.23 12.45
C HIS A 185 -5.15 -0.36 11.21
N TYR A 186 -4.29 -0.84 10.30
CA TYR A 186 -4.03 -0.13 9.04
C TYR A 186 -5.29 -0.01 8.17
N ALA A 187 -6.08 -1.07 8.04
CA ALA A 187 -7.35 -1.04 7.29
C ALA A 187 -8.37 -0.04 7.87
N ARG A 188 -8.29 0.25 9.17
CA ARG A 188 -9.12 1.23 9.87
C ARG A 188 -8.56 2.64 9.89
N ASP A 189 -7.43 2.87 9.23
CA ASP A 189 -6.71 4.16 9.25
C ASP A 189 -6.10 4.54 10.61
N GLU A 190 -5.94 3.58 11.49
CA GLU A 190 -5.30 3.71 12.79
C GLU A 190 -3.78 3.54 12.60
N LEU A 191 -3.16 4.49 11.86
CA LEU A 191 -1.79 4.34 11.34
C LEU A 191 -0.73 4.30 12.43
N ILE A 192 -0.95 4.98 13.57
CA ILE A 192 0.00 5.01 14.69
C ILE A 192 0.06 3.65 15.38
N GLU A 193 -1.09 3.04 15.62
CA GLU A 193 -1.22 1.72 16.24
C GLU A 193 -0.65 0.64 15.33
N ALA A 194 -0.97 0.71 14.03
CA ALA A 194 -0.43 -0.19 13.03
C ALA A 194 1.11 -0.09 12.95
N GLN A 195 1.67 1.13 12.90
CA GLN A 195 3.10 1.36 12.87
C GLN A 195 3.78 0.73 14.09
N ALA A 196 3.26 0.98 15.30
CA ALA A 196 3.84 0.45 16.54
C ALA A 196 3.86 -1.09 16.56
N LEU A 197 2.81 -1.73 16.04
CA LEU A 197 2.73 -3.19 15.96
C LEU A 197 3.70 -3.76 14.92
N TYR A 198 3.86 -3.16 13.72
CA TYR A 198 4.85 -3.63 12.76
C TYR A 198 6.28 -3.42 13.27
N GLU A 199 6.59 -2.27 13.89
CA GLU A 199 7.90 -2.04 14.51
C GLU A 199 8.19 -3.08 15.60
N ARG A 200 7.18 -3.47 16.40
CA ARG A 200 7.30 -4.57 17.37
C ARG A 200 7.55 -5.91 16.70
N ALA A 201 6.81 -6.23 15.62
CA ALA A 201 6.99 -7.47 14.88
C ALA A 201 8.42 -7.59 14.32
N ILE A 202 8.96 -6.52 13.74
CA ILE A 202 10.34 -6.45 13.24
C ILE A 202 11.35 -6.60 14.38
N GLY A 203 11.08 -6.02 15.55
CA GLY A 203 11.92 -6.15 16.72
C GLY A 203 12.02 -7.59 17.25
N LEU A 204 10.96 -8.39 17.07
CA LEU A 204 10.90 -9.81 17.46
C LEU A 204 11.45 -10.73 16.38
N GLU A 205 11.09 -10.50 15.12
CA GLU A 205 11.53 -11.29 13.95
C GLU A 205 12.01 -10.30 12.85
N GLN A 206 13.32 -10.09 12.75
CA GLN A 206 13.92 -9.15 11.79
C GLN A 206 13.76 -9.60 10.33
N ASP A 207 13.48 -10.87 10.10
CA ASP A 207 13.27 -11.48 8.78
C ASP A 207 11.78 -11.57 8.38
N CYS A 208 10.88 -10.89 9.11
CA CYS A 208 9.48 -10.79 8.77
C CYS A 208 9.27 -9.78 7.63
N PHE A 209 9.32 -10.26 6.36
CA PHE A 209 9.23 -9.39 5.20
C PHE A 209 7.91 -8.62 5.14
N GLU A 210 6.79 -9.24 5.57
CA GLU A 210 5.47 -8.63 5.59
C GLU A 210 5.42 -7.39 6.49
N ALA A 211 6.06 -7.48 7.65
CA ALA A 211 6.11 -6.34 8.58
C ALA A 211 6.93 -5.19 7.99
N HIS A 212 8.08 -5.47 7.35
CA HIS A 212 8.86 -4.44 6.64
C HIS A 212 8.07 -3.82 5.49
N PHE A 213 7.43 -4.65 4.65
CA PHE A 213 6.65 -4.16 3.52
C PHE A 213 5.48 -3.28 3.97
N ASN A 214 4.68 -3.75 4.94
CA ASN A 214 3.50 -3.02 5.42
C ASN A 214 3.89 -1.76 6.22
N LEU A 215 5.01 -1.77 6.96
CA LEU A 215 5.57 -0.56 7.57
C LEU A 215 5.99 0.44 6.51
N GLY A 216 6.61 -0.02 5.41
CA GLY A 216 6.92 0.80 4.25
C GLY A 216 5.68 1.48 3.68
N ASN A 217 4.55 0.76 3.59
CA ASN A 217 3.28 1.30 3.12
C ASN A 217 2.77 2.43 4.01
N ILE A 218 2.76 2.24 5.35
CA ILE A 218 2.38 3.30 6.29
C ILE A 218 3.28 4.53 6.15
N LEU A 219 4.59 4.33 6.10
CA LEU A 219 5.54 5.42 5.98
C LEU A 219 5.40 6.17 4.65
N HIS A 220 5.09 5.45 3.57
CA HIS A 220 4.80 6.04 2.27
C HIS A 220 3.51 6.89 2.33
N ASP A 221 2.44 6.37 2.95
CA ASP A 221 1.16 7.08 3.09
C ASP A 221 1.29 8.32 3.97
N LEU A 222 2.16 8.27 4.99
CA LEU A 222 2.52 9.41 5.82
C LEU A 222 3.51 10.40 5.16
N GLY A 223 3.90 10.17 3.89
CA GLY A 223 4.86 11.01 3.17
C GLY A 223 6.31 10.91 3.66
N ARG A 224 6.61 9.93 4.51
CA ARG A 224 7.97 9.69 5.06
C ARG A 224 8.78 8.80 4.10
N PHE A 225 8.95 9.27 2.86
CA PHE A 225 9.45 8.47 1.73
C PHE A 225 10.85 7.90 1.96
N ASP A 226 11.78 8.65 2.56
CA ASP A 226 13.13 8.14 2.83
C ASP A 226 13.12 6.91 3.76
N ARG A 227 12.28 6.93 4.79
CA ARG A 227 12.10 5.78 5.68
C ARG A 227 11.37 4.63 4.99
N ALA A 228 10.38 4.94 4.16
CA ALA A 228 9.66 3.93 3.37
C ALA A 228 10.60 3.18 2.42
N VAL A 229 11.54 3.89 1.75
CA VAL A 229 12.58 3.27 0.91
C VAL A 229 13.39 2.24 1.68
N LEU A 230 13.79 2.54 2.93
CA LEU A 230 14.56 1.59 3.75
C LEU A 230 13.73 0.33 4.03
N CYS A 231 12.48 0.49 4.47
CA CYS A 231 11.60 -0.65 4.76
C CYS A 231 11.33 -1.50 3.51
N TYR A 232 11.11 -0.89 2.35
CA TYR A 232 10.91 -1.64 1.10
C TYR A 232 12.19 -2.32 0.63
N ARG A 233 13.39 -1.74 0.84
CA ARG A 233 14.66 -2.42 0.55
C ARG A 233 14.83 -3.66 1.42
N ASP A 234 14.52 -3.57 2.71
CA ASP A 234 14.55 -4.73 3.61
C ASP A 234 13.55 -5.79 3.14
N ALA A 235 12.31 -5.42 2.80
CA ALA A 235 11.32 -6.33 2.27
C ALA A 235 11.77 -7.02 0.97
N VAL A 236 12.34 -6.28 0.02
CA VAL A 236 12.89 -6.83 -1.24
C VAL A 236 14.07 -7.78 -0.96
N SER A 237 14.93 -7.44 0.01
CA SER A 237 16.04 -8.30 0.40
C SER A 237 15.58 -9.63 0.99
N LEU A 238 14.52 -9.59 1.79
CA LEU A 238 13.93 -10.77 2.46
C LEU A 238 13.10 -11.62 1.51
N ASN A 239 12.35 -11.00 0.59
CA ASN A 239 11.56 -11.69 -0.42
C ASN A 239 11.72 -11.04 -1.81
N PRO A 240 12.81 -11.37 -2.55
CA PRO A 240 13.06 -10.80 -3.87
C PRO A 240 12.05 -11.17 -4.94
N SER A 241 11.19 -12.16 -4.70
CA SER A 241 10.18 -12.62 -5.65
C SER A 241 8.81 -11.98 -5.44
N TYR A 242 8.69 -11.02 -4.52
CA TYR A 242 7.43 -10.34 -4.26
C TYR A 242 7.29 -9.08 -5.12
N PRO A 243 6.45 -9.07 -6.18
CA PRO A 243 6.42 -8.00 -7.17
C PRO A 243 6.00 -6.65 -6.57
N ASP A 244 5.05 -6.63 -5.64
CA ASP A 244 4.57 -5.39 -5.06
C ASP A 244 5.66 -4.64 -4.26
N ALA A 245 6.60 -5.36 -3.63
CA ALA A 245 7.73 -4.70 -2.94
C ALA A 245 8.64 -3.97 -3.93
N HIS A 246 8.94 -4.57 -5.09
CA HIS A 246 9.69 -3.91 -6.15
C HIS A 246 8.93 -2.70 -6.70
N PHE A 247 7.62 -2.85 -6.91
CA PHE A 247 6.79 -1.77 -7.42
C PHE A 247 6.79 -0.56 -6.46
N TYR A 248 6.48 -0.77 -5.18
CA TYR A 248 6.42 0.32 -4.20
C TYR A 248 7.80 0.94 -3.93
N LEU A 249 8.87 0.14 -3.93
CA LEU A 249 10.23 0.66 -3.84
C LEU A 249 10.54 1.55 -5.03
N ALA A 250 10.24 1.11 -6.25
CA ALA A 250 10.49 1.88 -7.46
C ALA A 250 9.70 3.20 -7.46
N VAL A 251 8.39 3.16 -7.17
CA VAL A 251 7.54 4.37 -7.06
C VAL A 251 8.10 5.34 -6.03
N THR A 252 8.53 4.84 -4.86
CA THR A 252 9.02 5.70 -3.78
C THR A 252 10.38 6.32 -4.14
N LEU A 253 11.27 5.56 -4.79
CA LEU A 253 12.54 6.07 -5.31
C LEU A 253 12.32 7.15 -6.38
N GLU A 254 11.34 6.98 -7.28
CA GLU A 254 10.99 8.01 -8.26
C GLU A 254 10.50 9.30 -7.57
N LYS A 255 9.65 9.16 -6.55
CA LYS A 255 9.15 10.31 -5.77
C LYS A 255 10.28 11.07 -5.06
N THR A 256 11.32 10.39 -4.62
CA THR A 256 12.49 10.97 -3.94
C THR A 256 13.60 11.39 -4.91
N GLY A 257 13.39 11.29 -6.22
CA GLY A 257 14.35 11.70 -7.24
C GLY A 257 15.49 10.72 -7.49
N HIS A 258 15.41 9.49 -6.97
CA HIS A 258 16.42 8.43 -7.14
C HIS A 258 16.09 7.51 -8.32
N SER A 259 15.75 8.09 -9.47
CA SER A 259 15.33 7.34 -10.67
C SER A 259 16.33 6.29 -11.18
N PRO A 260 17.67 6.52 -11.14
CA PRO A 260 18.60 5.48 -11.53
C PRO A 260 18.50 4.21 -10.67
N GLU A 261 18.19 4.35 -9.38
CA GLU A 261 17.99 3.24 -8.46
C GLU A 261 16.63 2.57 -8.62
N ALA A 262 15.62 3.29 -9.11
CA ALA A 262 14.28 2.74 -9.36
C ALA A 262 14.25 1.79 -10.57
N LYS A 263 15.09 2.03 -11.61
CA LYS A 263 15.08 1.25 -12.86
C LYS A 263 15.18 -0.26 -12.68
N PRO A 264 16.10 -0.83 -11.88
CA PRO A 264 16.18 -2.28 -11.69
C PRO A 264 14.92 -2.85 -11.01
N HIS A 265 14.26 -2.09 -10.13
CA HIS A 265 13.04 -2.53 -9.46
C HIS A 265 11.83 -2.48 -10.40
N TRP A 266 11.75 -1.51 -11.31
CA TRP A 266 10.78 -1.51 -12.40
C TRP A 266 10.91 -2.74 -13.30
N LYS A 267 12.14 -3.12 -13.67
CA LYS A 267 12.41 -4.34 -14.45
C LYS A 267 12.00 -5.60 -13.69
N ALA A 268 12.41 -5.70 -12.44
CA ALA A 268 12.03 -6.83 -11.59
C ALA A 268 10.50 -6.98 -11.48
N TYR A 269 9.76 -5.89 -11.29
CA TYR A 269 8.31 -5.93 -11.29
C TYR A 269 7.72 -6.47 -12.60
N GLN A 270 8.24 -6.04 -13.77
CA GLN A 270 7.79 -6.54 -15.08
C GLN A 270 8.02 -8.05 -15.23
N GLU A 271 9.17 -8.54 -14.77
CA GLU A 271 9.53 -9.96 -14.84
C GLU A 271 8.67 -10.81 -13.90
N LEU A 272 8.41 -10.32 -12.68
CA LEU A 272 7.67 -11.04 -11.66
C LEU A 272 6.15 -10.99 -11.86
N ALA A 273 5.64 -9.94 -12.49
CA ALA A 273 4.21 -9.73 -12.72
C ALA A 273 3.94 -9.26 -14.17
N PRO A 274 4.19 -10.10 -15.20
CA PRO A 274 4.09 -9.71 -16.61
C PRO A 274 2.66 -9.31 -17.04
N GLU A 275 1.65 -9.76 -16.33
CA GLU A 275 0.25 -9.38 -16.52
C GLU A 275 -0.25 -8.44 -15.40
N GLY A 276 0.67 -7.89 -14.62
CA GLY A 276 0.37 -7.01 -13.49
C GLY A 276 -0.29 -5.70 -13.94
N GLU A 277 -1.08 -5.14 -13.05
CA GLU A 277 -1.85 -3.90 -13.28
C GLU A 277 -0.95 -2.72 -13.73
N TRP A 278 0.32 -2.70 -13.31
CA TRP A 278 1.24 -1.58 -13.49
C TRP A 278 2.37 -1.88 -14.48
N VAL A 279 2.29 -2.95 -15.26
CA VAL A 279 3.34 -3.36 -16.21
C VAL A 279 3.65 -2.28 -17.24
N GLU A 280 2.64 -1.63 -17.80
CA GLU A 280 2.85 -0.56 -18.79
C GLU A 280 3.56 0.65 -18.16
N LEU A 281 3.20 1.02 -16.94
CA LEU A 281 3.93 2.05 -16.19
C LEU A 281 5.40 1.62 -15.96
N ALA A 282 5.60 0.39 -15.53
CA ALA A 282 6.93 -0.14 -15.26
C ALA A 282 7.83 -0.16 -16.51
N LYS A 283 7.27 -0.46 -17.69
CA LYS A 283 8.00 -0.38 -18.96
C LYS A 283 8.49 1.04 -19.23
N GLU A 284 7.60 2.03 -19.10
CA GLU A 284 7.95 3.43 -19.35
C GLU A 284 9.05 3.94 -18.41
N PHE A 285 9.04 3.51 -17.14
CA PHE A 285 10.02 3.95 -16.15
C PHE A 285 11.32 3.13 -16.13
N SER A 286 11.37 1.98 -16.79
CA SER A 286 12.56 1.13 -16.88
C SER A 286 13.48 1.50 -18.05
N GLU A 287 12.99 2.26 -19.04
CA GLU A 287 13.76 2.83 -20.13
C GLU A 287 14.59 4.04 -19.67
#